data_444ab9d462f37fe206f7a33ca3ae5759
#
_entry.id   444ab9d462f37fe206f7a33ca3ae5759
#
_cell.length_a   1.000
_cell.length_b   1.000
_cell.length_c   1.000
_cell.angle_alpha   90.00
_cell.angle_beta   90.00
_cell.angle_gamma   90.00
#
_symmetry.space_group_name_H-M   'P 1'
#
loop_
_entity.id
_entity.type
_entity.pdbx_description
1 polymer ?
#
loop_
_entity_poly.entity_id
_entity_poly.type
_entity_poly.pdbx_seq_one_letter_code
_entity_poly.pdbx_strand_id
1 'polypeptide(L)'
;LNKTNFDICELLSRVLLHRTGDLEAKKMDVECDFAPEPCMVNADESRIEQVAVNLLDNAIKFTPDGGVIRMSVRVNQGICTVIVQDNGVGISPEDRPHVFERFYTADKAHTSGKGTGLGLSICQRIMEMHGQKITLMDTGDEAGAAFAFTLDCAK
;
A
#
# COMPACT_ATOMS: atom_id res chain seq x y z
N LEU A 1 17.71 -4.98 -9.80
CA LEU A 1 17.30 -3.81 -9.02
C LEU A 1 18.33 -2.70 -9.09
N ASN A 2 17.87 -1.49 -9.09
CA ASN A 2 18.73 -0.32 -9.08
C ASN A 2 18.50 0.45 -7.76
N LYS A 3 19.13 -0.02 -6.69
CA LYS A 3 18.91 0.54 -5.36
C LYS A 3 19.61 1.88 -5.18
N THR A 4 18.88 2.82 -4.62
CA THR A 4 19.40 4.15 -4.25
C THR A 4 18.86 4.52 -2.86
N ASN A 5 19.45 5.52 -2.24
CA ASN A 5 18.90 6.08 -1.02
C ASN A 5 17.91 7.18 -1.36
N PHE A 6 16.72 7.11 -0.77
CA PHE A 6 15.69 8.13 -0.98
C PHE A 6 14.80 8.24 0.25
N ASP A 7 14.06 9.34 0.35
CA ASP A 7 13.12 9.58 1.44
C ASP A 7 11.78 8.93 1.11
N ILE A 8 11.41 7.89 1.86
CA ILE A 8 10.15 7.19 1.63
C ILE A 8 8.93 8.08 1.89
N CYS A 9 9.02 8.99 2.84
CA CYS A 9 7.90 9.89 3.13
C CYS A 9 7.64 10.85 1.97
N GLU A 10 8.69 11.34 1.33
CA GLU A 10 8.55 12.17 0.12
C GLU A 10 7.91 11.37 -1.01
N LEU A 11 8.35 10.13 -1.22
CA LEU A 11 7.78 9.26 -2.25
C LEU A 11 6.29 9.07 -2.02
N LEU A 12 5.88 8.76 -0.78
CA LEU A 12 4.48 8.54 -0.45
C LEU A 12 3.65 9.82 -0.64
N SER A 13 4.21 10.97 -0.28
CA SER A 13 3.55 12.26 -0.48
C SER A 13 3.31 12.55 -1.96
N ARG A 14 4.30 12.23 -2.80
CA ARG A 14 4.19 12.41 -4.25
C ARG A 14 3.13 11.50 -4.86
N VAL A 15 3.04 10.26 -4.39
CA VAL A 15 2.03 9.30 -4.84
C VAL A 15 0.63 9.82 -4.48
N LEU A 16 0.45 10.31 -3.26
CA LEU A 16 -0.83 10.91 -2.84
C LEU A 16 -1.19 12.11 -3.70
N LEU A 17 -0.24 12.97 -3.98
CA LEU A 17 -0.47 14.17 -4.79
C LEU A 17 -1.00 13.80 -6.19
N HIS A 18 -0.46 12.74 -6.78
CA HIS A 18 -0.90 12.29 -8.10
C HIS A 18 -2.29 11.65 -8.09
N ARG A 19 -2.83 11.34 -6.92
CA ARG A 19 -4.15 10.73 -6.78
C ARG A 19 -5.20 11.68 -6.21
N THR A 20 -4.89 12.97 -6.12
CA THR A 20 -5.79 13.98 -5.56
C THR A 20 -7.16 13.97 -6.23
N GLY A 21 -7.19 13.87 -7.56
CA GLY A 21 -8.45 13.83 -8.30
C GLY A 21 -9.34 12.66 -7.92
N ASP A 22 -8.74 11.47 -7.81
CA ASP A 22 -9.49 10.26 -7.45
C ASP A 22 -10.01 10.34 -6.01
N LEU A 23 -9.17 10.86 -5.10
CA LEU A 23 -9.56 11.02 -3.70
C LEU A 23 -10.69 12.03 -3.53
N GLU A 24 -10.60 13.16 -4.22
CA GLU A 24 -11.64 14.18 -4.18
C GLU A 24 -12.96 13.68 -4.79
N ALA A 25 -12.89 12.94 -5.89
CA ALA A 25 -14.07 12.39 -6.56
C ALA A 25 -14.86 11.47 -5.63
N LYS A 26 -14.19 10.76 -4.74
CA LYS A 26 -14.82 9.88 -3.75
C LYS A 26 -14.98 10.55 -2.39
N LYS A 27 -14.64 11.81 -2.25
CA LYS A 27 -14.74 12.56 -0.99
C LYS A 27 -14.02 11.87 0.15
N MET A 28 -12.84 11.33 -0.14
CA MET A 28 -12.05 10.57 0.82
C MET A 28 -11.10 11.47 1.58
N ASP A 29 -10.91 11.17 2.86
CA ASP A 29 -9.88 11.79 3.69
C ASP A 29 -8.64 10.93 3.71
N VAL A 30 -7.48 11.58 3.79
CA VAL A 30 -6.21 10.88 3.94
C VAL A 30 -5.52 11.38 5.20
N GLU A 31 -5.08 10.44 6.02
CA GLU A 31 -4.28 10.70 7.22
C GLU A 31 -2.89 10.17 6.99
N CYS A 32 -1.88 11.01 7.22
CA CYS A 32 -0.48 10.60 7.12
C CYS A 32 0.14 10.64 8.50
N ASP A 33 0.72 9.51 8.91
CA ASP A 33 1.40 9.38 10.19
C ASP A 33 2.89 9.09 9.91
N PHE A 34 3.59 10.15 9.55
CA PHE A 34 5.02 10.11 9.22
C PHE A 34 5.81 10.79 10.33
N ALA A 35 7.04 10.29 10.56
CA ALA A 35 7.95 10.98 11.45
C ALA A 35 8.29 12.37 10.89
N PRO A 36 8.53 13.38 11.78
CA PRO A 36 8.87 14.73 11.31
C PRO A 36 10.19 14.77 10.51
N GLU A 37 11.09 13.85 10.77
CA GLU A 37 12.39 13.78 10.09
C GLU A 37 12.29 12.92 8.83
N PRO A 38 13.11 13.20 7.81
CA PRO A 38 13.15 12.35 6.62
C PRO A 38 13.47 10.91 6.99
N CYS A 39 12.78 9.97 6.37
CA CYS A 39 13.05 8.54 6.55
C CYS A 39 13.74 8.00 5.31
N MET A 40 15.08 7.94 5.38
CA MET A 40 15.87 7.48 4.24
C MET A 40 15.92 5.96 4.22
N VAL A 41 15.61 5.40 3.06
CA VAL A 41 15.62 3.95 2.82
C VAL A 41 16.53 3.65 1.64
N ASN A 42 16.97 2.40 1.56
CA ASN A 42 17.76 1.91 0.42
C ASN A 42 16.95 0.88 -0.35
N ALA A 43 16.55 1.22 -1.56
CA ALA A 43 15.70 0.37 -2.38
C ALA A 43 15.69 0.88 -3.83
N ASP A 44 15.01 0.16 -4.71
CA ASP A 44 14.77 0.62 -6.08
C ASP A 44 13.57 1.56 -6.06
N GLU A 45 13.84 2.86 -6.16
CA GLU A 45 12.81 3.89 -5.95
C GLU A 45 11.62 3.71 -6.88
N SER A 46 11.85 3.48 -8.16
CA SER A 46 10.74 3.34 -9.11
C SER A 46 9.89 2.10 -8.85
N ARG A 47 10.51 1.02 -8.39
CA ARG A 47 9.77 -0.20 -8.03
C ARG A 47 8.95 0.00 -6.75
N ILE A 48 9.51 0.67 -5.77
CA ILE A 48 8.79 0.96 -4.54
C ILE A 48 7.65 1.95 -4.80
N GLU A 49 7.85 2.91 -5.68
CA GLU A 49 6.76 3.79 -6.10
C GLU A 49 5.61 2.98 -6.71
N GLN A 50 5.90 1.98 -7.53
CA GLN A 50 4.88 1.10 -8.09
C GLN A 50 4.11 0.35 -7.00
N VAL A 51 4.81 -0.14 -5.97
CA VAL A 51 4.15 -0.79 -4.83
C VAL A 51 3.20 0.19 -4.14
N ALA A 52 3.69 1.39 -3.84
CA ALA A 52 2.87 2.40 -3.15
C ALA A 52 1.65 2.79 -3.98
N VAL A 53 1.81 3.00 -5.28
CA VAL A 53 0.70 3.32 -6.19
C VAL A 53 -0.33 2.19 -6.19
N ASN A 54 0.11 0.94 -6.30
CA ASN A 54 -0.80 -0.20 -6.34
C ASN A 54 -1.57 -0.35 -5.03
N LEU A 55 -0.92 -0.15 -3.90
CA LEU A 55 -1.59 -0.23 -2.60
C LEU A 55 -2.59 0.91 -2.41
N LEU A 56 -2.22 2.12 -2.82
CA LEU A 56 -3.12 3.27 -2.71
C LEU A 56 -4.33 3.11 -3.64
N ASP A 57 -4.09 2.71 -4.88
CA ASP A 57 -5.19 2.49 -5.84
C ASP A 57 -6.15 1.40 -5.34
N ASN A 58 -5.60 0.35 -4.74
CA ASN A 58 -6.39 -0.72 -4.15
C ASN A 58 -7.25 -0.19 -2.99
N ALA A 59 -6.66 0.63 -2.11
CA ALA A 59 -7.38 1.22 -0.99
C ALA A 59 -8.50 2.15 -1.48
N ILE A 60 -8.25 2.97 -2.48
CA ILE A 60 -9.27 3.85 -3.06
C ILE A 60 -10.41 3.02 -3.65
N LYS A 61 -10.09 1.97 -4.37
CA LYS A 61 -11.07 1.10 -5.03
C LYS A 61 -12.03 0.45 -4.03
N PHE A 62 -11.50 -0.04 -2.91
CA PHE A 62 -12.29 -0.82 -1.95
C PHE A 62 -12.86 0.00 -0.79
N THR A 63 -12.68 1.31 -0.82
CA THR A 63 -13.25 2.19 0.20
C THR A 63 -14.41 2.97 -0.40
N PRO A 64 -15.62 2.92 0.21
CA PRO A 64 -16.75 3.71 -0.26
C PRO A 64 -16.49 5.22 -0.17
N ASP A 65 -17.32 6.00 -0.87
CA ASP A 65 -17.27 7.45 -0.82
C ASP A 65 -17.30 7.94 0.63
N GLY A 66 -16.47 8.92 0.95
CA GLY A 66 -16.40 9.48 2.29
C GLY A 66 -15.51 8.71 3.25
N GLY A 67 -14.85 7.64 2.79
CA GLY A 67 -13.98 6.85 3.64
C GLY A 67 -12.65 7.53 3.96
N VAL A 68 -11.81 6.81 4.69
CA VAL A 68 -10.51 7.31 5.17
C VAL A 68 -9.40 6.33 4.77
N ILE A 69 -8.30 6.86 4.26
CA ILE A 69 -7.08 6.12 4.02
C ILE A 69 -6.01 6.68 4.95
N ARG A 70 -5.31 5.79 5.65
CA ARG A 70 -4.18 6.16 6.51
C ARG A 70 -2.91 5.57 5.97
N MET A 71 -1.87 6.39 5.85
CA MET A 71 -0.53 5.95 5.50
C MET A 71 0.39 6.22 6.68
N SER A 72 1.12 5.19 7.10
CA SER A 72 2.00 5.28 8.26
C SER A 72 3.40 4.80 7.90
N VAL A 73 4.40 5.42 8.49
CA VAL A 73 5.80 5.01 8.37
C VAL A 73 6.35 4.81 9.77
N ARG A 74 6.90 3.63 10.01
CA ARG A 74 7.49 3.25 11.31
C ARG A 74 8.90 2.73 11.08
N VAL A 75 9.82 3.12 11.94
CA VAL A 75 11.20 2.67 11.87
C VAL A 75 11.53 1.94 13.18
N ASN A 76 12.11 0.76 13.07
CA ASN A 76 12.53 -0.03 14.20
C ASN A 76 13.75 -0.87 13.81
N GLN A 77 14.87 -0.69 14.49
CA GLN A 77 16.09 -1.49 14.32
C GLN A 77 16.56 -1.56 12.85
N GLY A 78 16.58 -0.43 12.18
CA GLY A 78 17.05 -0.35 10.80
C GLY A 78 16.09 -0.82 9.75
N ILE A 79 14.85 -1.16 10.14
CA ILE A 79 13.80 -1.57 9.21
C ILE A 79 12.71 -0.51 9.21
N CYS A 80 12.33 -0.07 8.01
CA CYS A 80 11.23 0.84 7.80
C CYS A 80 10.00 0.03 7.38
N THR A 81 8.89 0.21 8.08
CA THR A 81 7.62 -0.41 7.72
C THR A 81 6.66 0.67 7.24
N VAL A 82 6.13 0.48 6.04
CA VAL A 82 5.10 1.35 5.46
C VAL A 82 3.78 0.62 5.53
N ILE A 83 2.76 1.29 6.07
CA ILE A 83 1.42 0.71 6.20
C ILE A 83 0.44 1.58 5.43
N VAL A 84 -0.36 0.95 4.57
CA VAL A 84 -1.47 1.60 3.87
C VAL A 84 -2.74 0.93 4.35
N GLN A 85 -3.58 1.68 5.05
CA GLN A 85 -4.80 1.17 5.68
C GLN A 85 -6.01 1.95 5.19
N ASP A 86 -7.10 1.24 4.94
CA ASP A 86 -8.38 1.87 4.61
C ASP A 86 -9.44 1.44 5.63
N ASN A 87 -10.55 2.15 5.68
CA ASN A 87 -11.71 1.78 6.48
C ASN A 87 -12.86 1.28 5.61
N GLY A 88 -12.53 0.65 4.50
CA GLY A 88 -13.50 0.16 3.52
C GLY A 88 -14.13 -1.17 3.88
N VAL A 89 -14.46 -1.92 2.85
CA VAL A 89 -15.24 -3.16 3.00
C VAL A 89 -14.44 -4.31 3.63
N GLY A 90 -13.12 -4.18 3.68
CA GLY A 90 -12.27 -5.22 4.22
C GLY A 90 -12.11 -6.41 3.30
N ILE A 91 -11.43 -7.42 3.80
CA ILE A 91 -11.17 -8.67 3.07
C ILE A 91 -11.68 -9.82 3.92
N SER A 92 -12.54 -10.65 3.32
CA SER A 92 -13.11 -11.78 4.04
C SER A 92 -12.03 -12.78 4.44
N PRO A 93 -12.24 -13.56 5.51
CA PRO A 93 -11.28 -14.59 5.90
C PRO A 93 -10.97 -15.58 4.76
N GLU A 94 -11.94 -15.84 3.91
CA GLU A 94 -11.77 -16.75 2.75
C GLU A 94 -10.81 -16.19 1.73
N ASP A 95 -10.83 -14.87 1.53
CA ASP A 95 -10.02 -14.20 0.52
C ASP A 95 -8.60 -13.88 1.03
N ARG A 96 -8.42 -13.73 2.34
CA ARG A 96 -7.16 -13.29 2.92
C ARG A 96 -5.94 -14.11 2.45
N PRO A 97 -5.99 -15.47 2.44
CA PRO A 97 -4.82 -16.24 2.00
C PRO A 97 -4.50 -16.12 0.51
N HIS A 98 -5.39 -15.55 -0.28
CA HIS A 98 -5.28 -15.54 -1.73
C HIS A 98 -4.98 -14.17 -2.33
N VAL A 99 -4.93 -13.10 -1.52
CA VAL A 99 -4.89 -11.72 -2.05
C VAL A 99 -3.65 -11.43 -2.89
N PHE A 100 -2.56 -12.17 -2.68
CA PHE A 100 -1.33 -11.97 -3.45
C PHE A 100 -1.20 -12.92 -4.64
N GLU A 101 -2.17 -13.79 -4.86
CA GLU A 101 -2.14 -14.70 -6.01
C GLU A 101 -2.43 -13.94 -7.31
N ARG A 102 -1.77 -14.36 -8.38
CA ARG A 102 -1.99 -13.76 -9.69
C ARG A 102 -3.42 -13.98 -10.14
N PHE A 103 -3.99 -12.92 -10.72
CA PHE A 103 -5.37 -12.92 -11.24
C PHE A 103 -6.44 -13.10 -10.17
N TYR A 104 -6.07 -13.11 -8.88
CA TYR A 104 -7.04 -13.18 -7.82
C TYR A 104 -7.64 -11.79 -7.57
N THR A 105 -8.96 -11.72 -7.45
CA THR A 105 -9.65 -10.52 -7.03
C THR A 105 -10.76 -10.90 -6.06
N ALA A 106 -10.86 -10.15 -4.95
CA ALA A 106 -11.91 -10.33 -3.96
C ALA A 106 -13.28 -9.94 -4.52
N ASP A 107 -13.32 -9.12 -5.58
CA ASP A 107 -14.54 -8.64 -6.19
C ASP A 107 -14.94 -9.55 -7.36
N LYS A 108 -15.30 -10.78 -7.03
CA LYS A 108 -15.63 -11.80 -8.03
C LYS A 108 -16.97 -11.56 -8.74
N ALA A 109 -17.82 -10.75 -8.14
CA ALA A 109 -19.13 -10.46 -8.70
C ALA A 109 -19.10 -9.39 -9.80
N HIS A 110 -18.02 -8.64 -9.85
CA HIS A 110 -17.88 -7.54 -10.79
C HIS A 110 -16.79 -7.82 -11.80
N THR A 111 -17.19 -8.27 -12.96
CA THR A 111 -16.29 -8.46 -14.07
C THR A 111 -16.00 -7.14 -14.80
N SER A 112 -16.25 -6.04 -14.17
CA SER A 112 -16.27 -4.71 -14.80
C SER A 112 -14.89 -4.10 -15.02
N GLY A 113 -13.83 -4.88 -15.05
CA GLY A 113 -12.50 -4.37 -15.36
C GLY A 113 -11.87 -3.53 -14.28
N LYS A 114 -12.36 -3.58 -13.06
CA LYS A 114 -11.84 -2.81 -11.94
C LYS A 114 -10.59 -3.41 -11.34
N GLY A 115 -9.88 -4.21 -12.08
CA GLY A 115 -8.62 -4.78 -11.64
C GLY A 115 -8.39 -6.09 -12.32
N THR A 116 -7.13 -6.32 -12.64
CA THR A 116 -6.71 -7.53 -13.34
C THR A 116 -6.35 -8.66 -12.38
N GLY A 117 -6.30 -8.37 -11.06
CA GLY A 117 -5.79 -9.31 -10.07
C GLY A 117 -4.28 -9.41 -10.09
N LEU A 118 -3.59 -8.46 -10.76
CA LEU A 118 -2.14 -8.46 -10.86
C LEU A 118 -1.45 -7.49 -9.91
N GLY A 119 -2.16 -6.46 -9.44
CA GLY A 119 -1.56 -5.38 -8.65
C GLY A 119 -0.84 -5.87 -7.41
N LEU A 120 -1.50 -6.68 -6.58
CA LEU A 120 -0.91 -7.18 -5.34
C LEU A 120 0.15 -8.25 -5.59
N SER A 121 -0.02 -9.09 -6.61
CA SER A 121 1.01 -10.08 -6.97
C SER A 121 2.28 -9.39 -7.46
N ILE A 122 2.15 -8.28 -8.19
CA ILE A 122 3.29 -7.48 -8.62
C ILE A 122 3.99 -6.88 -7.41
N CYS A 123 3.24 -6.34 -6.45
CA CYS A 123 3.80 -5.81 -5.21
C CYS A 123 4.62 -6.89 -4.48
N GLN A 124 4.08 -8.08 -4.34
CA GLN A 124 4.77 -9.18 -3.67
C GLN A 124 6.07 -9.52 -4.40
N ARG A 125 6.02 -9.59 -5.72
CA ARG A 125 7.20 -9.89 -6.53
C ARG A 125 8.29 -8.82 -6.34
N ILE A 126 7.92 -7.56 -6.35
CA ILE A 126 8.87 -6.45 -6.14
C ILE A 126 9.52 -6.56 -4.77
N MET A 127 8.72 -6.84 -3.73
CA MET A 127 9.26 -6.95 -2.38
C MET A 127 10.18 -8.17 -2.25
N GLU A 128 9.82 -9.30 -2.86
CA GLU A 128 10.69 -10.47 -2.89
C GLU A 128 12.04 -10.16 -3.54
N MET A 129 12.03 -9.40 -4.64
CA MET A 129 13.26 -8.98 -5.31
C MET A 129 14.16 -8.13 -4.42
N HIS A 130 13.58 -7.45 -3.45
CA HIS A 130 14.32 -6.66 -2.46
C HIS A 130 14.74 -7.49 -1.24
N GLY A 131 14.35 -8.76 -1.16
CA GLY A 131 14.54 -9.55 0.05
C GLY A 131 13.67 -9.05 1.21
N GLN A 132 12.58 -8.41 0.89
CA GLN A 132 11.66 -7.79 1.86
C GLN A 132 10.29 -8.45 1.79
N LYS A 133 9.37 -7.97 2.62
CA LYS A 133 8.05 -8.59 2.76
C LYS A 133 6.94 -7.58 2.52
N ILE A 134 5.82 -8.08 2.00
CA ILE A 134 4.55 -7.39 2.02
C ILE A 134 3.53 -8.33 2.64
N THR A 135 2.71 -7.81 3.54
CA THR A 135 1.73 -8.63 4.27
C THR A 135 0.39 -7.91 4.35
N LEU A 136 -0.66 -8.71 4.45
CA LEU A 136 -1.99 -8.22 4.81
C LEU A 136 -2.10 -8.33 6.32
N MET A 137 -2.22 -7.19 7.00
CA MET A 137 -2.27 -7.13 8.44
C MET A 137 -3.66 -7.51 8.97
N ASP A 138 -3.71 -8.01 10.19
CA ASP A 138 -4.96 -8.18 10.91
C ASP A 138 -5.36 -6.82 11.49
N THR A 139 -6.55 -6.33 11.13
CA THR A 139 -7.07 -5.06 11.63
C THR A 139 -7.87 -5.22 12.92
N GLY A 140 -8.02 -6.44 13.41
CA GLY A 140 -8.85 -6.71 14.60
C GLY A 140 -10.31 -6.38 14.33
N ASP A 141 -10.89 -5.55 15.19
CA ASP A 141 -12.30 -5.13 15.06
C ASP A 141 -12.46 -3.90 14.15
N GLU A 142 -11.37 -3.33 13.66
CA GLU A 142 -11.46 -2.18 12.77
C GLU A 142 -11.93 -2.60 11.37
N ALA A 143 -12.75 -1.76 10.77
CA ALA A 143 -13.19 -1.98 9.39
C ALA A 143 -12.04 -1.78 8.41
N GLY A 144 -12.13 -2.43 7.25
CA GLY A 144 -11.20 -2.21 6.16
C GLY A 144 -10.06 -3.19 6.12
N ALA A 145 -9.01 -2.80 5.40
CA ALA A 145 -7.82 -3.63 5.18
C ALA A 145 -6.57 -2.80 5.40
N ALA A 146 -5.51 -3.46 5.82
CA ALA A 146 -4.20 -2.83 6.01
C ALA A 146 -3.12 -3.70 5.40
N PHE A 147 -2.33 -3.11 4.50
CA PHE A 147 -1.16 -3.77 3.91
C PHE A 147 0.09 -3.10 4.44
N ALA A 148 1.09 -3.90 4.73
CA ALA A 148 2.37 -3.40 5.22
C ALA A 148 3.50 -3.96 4.37
N PHE A 149 4.48 -3.13 4.05
CA PHE A 149 5.71 -3.60 3.43
C PHE A 149 6.92 -3.01 4.15
N THR A 150 8.04 -3.73 4.08
CA THR A 150 9.26 -3.36 4.78
C THR A 150 10.37 -2.97 3.81
N LEU A 151 11.24 -2.07 4.27
CA LEU A 151 12.43 -1.66 3.54
C LEU A 151 13.57 -1.52 4.53
N ASP A 152 14.80 -1.71 4.04
CA ASP A 152 15.98 -1.39 4.83
C ASP A 152 16.15 0.12 4.91
N CYS A 153 16.42 0.63 6.09
CA CYS A 153 16.84 2.02 6.23
C CYS A 153 18.20 2.21 5.57
N ALA A 154 18.42 3.39 5.00
CA ALA A 154 19.73 3.75 4.46
C ALA A 154 20.76 3.82 5.59
N LYS A 155 21.97 3.39 5.29
CA LYS A 155 23.07 3.42 6.26
C LYS A 155 23.84 4.73 6.18
#